data_7e5d2fc60ce0b8d1331141f35bcf9292
#
_entry.id   7e5d2fc60ce0b8d1331141f35bcf9292
#
_cell.length_a   1.000
_cell.length_b   1.000
_cell.length_c   1.000
_cell.angle_alpha   90.00
_cell.angle_beta   90.00
_cell.angle_gamma   90.00
#
_symmetry.space_group_name_H-M   'P 1'
#
loop_
_entity.id
_entity.type
_entity.pdbx_description
1 polymer ?
#
loop_
_entity_poly.entity_id
_entity_poly.type
_entity_poly.pdbx_seq_one_letter_code
_entity_poly.pdbx_strand_id
1 'polypeptide(L)'
;MDLEISNISNGLTIVTDPMAGLESATLGVWVGTGSRDETRAQMGLSHMLEHMAFKGTATRSARQIAEEIEAVGGYLNAYTSREQTAFHARILKPDVALGLELMRLLLQRLQSLQPTPTKNLQLLYRRLSL
;
A
#
# COMPACT_ATOMS: atom_id res chain seq x y z
N MET A 1 1.06 -23.04 -11.53
CA MET A 1 1.25 -21.75 -10.88
C MET A 1 2.21 -20.96 -11.78
N ASP A 2 1.68 -20.04 -12.53
CA ASP A 2 2.44 -19.30 -13.55
C ASP A 2 2.83 -17.92 -12.99
N LEU A 3 3.65 -17.95 -11.94
CA LEU A 3 4.18 -16.74 -11.31
C LEU A 3 5.06 -15.96 -12.27
N GLU A 4 4.69 -14.73 -12.55
CA GLU A 4 5.52 -13.78 -13.28
C GLU A 4 6.20 -12.83 -12.30
N ILE A 5 7.52 -12.71 -12.41
CA ILE A 5 8.33 -11.80 -11.59
C ILE A 5 9.01 -10.80 -12.50
N SER A 6 8.75 -9.53 -12.27
CA SER A 6 9.36 -8.42 -13.02
C SER A 6 10.08 -7.48 -12.07
N ASN A 7 11.29 -7.07 -12.46
CA ASN A 7 12.05 -6.06 -11.74
C ASN A 7 12.13 -4.80 -12.58
N ILE A 8 11.67 -3.68 -12.01
CA ILE A 8 11.74 -2.38 -12.67
C ILE A 8 13.07 -1.71 -12.33
N SER A 9 13.57 -0.86 -13.23
CA SER A 9 14.88 -0.18 -13.10
C SER A 9 15.04 0.63 -11.81
N ASN A 10 13.93 1.05 -11.19
CA ASN A 10 13.91 1.73 -9.89
C ASN A 10 14.01 0.75 -8.69
N GLY A 11 14.16 -0.57 -8.94
CA GLY A 11 14.33 -1.62 -7.94
C GLY A 11 13.03 -2.18 -7.35
N LEU A 12 11.84 -1.80 -7.85
CA LEU A 12 10.57 -2.44 -7.47
C LEU A 12 10.50 -3.84 -8.08
N THR A 13 10.18 -4.83 -7.25
CA THR A 13 9.82 -6.17 -7.70
C THR A 13 8.30 -6.27 -7.78
N ILE A 14 7.79 -6.63 -8.94
CA ILE A 14 6.37 -6.92 -9.17
C ILE A 14 6.22 -8.42 -9.31
N VAL A 15 5.30 -8.99 -8.56
CA VAL A 15 4.93 -10.39 -8.62
C VAL A 15 3.48 -10.48 -9.06
N THR A 16 3.22 -11.22 -10.13
CA THR A 16 1.88 -11.46 -10.65
C THR A 16 1.59 -12.95 -10.66
N ASP A 17 0.44 -13.34 -10.13
CA ASP A 17 -0.07 -14.70 -10.15
C ASP A 17 -1.43 -14.72 -10.88
N PRO A 18 -1.45 -14.97 -12.20
CA PRO A 18 -2.68 -14.99 -12.96
C PRO A 18 -3.51 -16.24 -12.61
N MET A 19 -4.73 -16.03 -12.15
CA MET A 19 -5.69 -17.08 -11.83
C MET A 19 -6.83 -17.06 -12.83
N ALA A 20 -6.81 -17.99 -13.78
CA ALA A 20 -7.86 -18.10 -14.78
C ALA A 20 -9.22 -18.38 -14.13
N GLY A 21 -10.26 -17.71 -14.62
CA GLY A 21 -11.65 -17.91 -14.18
C GLY A 21 -12.05 -17.13 -12.91
N LEU A 22 -11.17 -16.32 -12.34
CA LEU A 22 -11.52 -15.42 -11.23
C LEU A 22 -11.89 -14.03 -11.74
N GLU A 23 -12.98 -13.49 -11.21
CA GLU A 23 -13.45 -12.12 -11.50
C GLU A 23 -13.05 -11.11 -10.42
N SER A 24 -12.19 -11.53 -9.51
CA SER A 24 -11.61 -10.68 -8.45
C SER A 24 -10.09 -10.64 -8.53
N ALA A 25 -9.50 -9.58 -8.03
CA ALA A 25 -8.06 -9.43 -7.88
C ALA A 25 -7.71 -9.06 -6.44
N THR A 26 -6.58 -9.55 -5.98
CA THR A 26 -5.95 -9.09 -4.73
C THR A 26 -4.69 -8.33 -5.10
N LEU A 27 -4.60 -7.10 -4.62
CA LEU A 27 -3.47 -6.21 -4.81
C LEU A 27 -2.74 -6.07 -3.47
N GLY A 28 -1.42 -6.05 -3.48
CA GLY A 28 -0.67 -5.85 -2.25
C GLY A 28 0.64 -5.10 -2.49
N VAL A 29 1.00 -4.25 -1.54
CA VAL A 29 2.29 -3.57 -1.49
C VAL A 29 2.94 -3.87 -0.15
N TRP A 30 4.12 -4.48 -0.19
CA TRP A 30 4.91 -4.81 0.98
C TRP A 30 6.12 -3.88 1.07
N VAL A 31 6.24 -3.22 2.20
CA VAL A 31 7.35 -2.33 2.53
C VAL A 31 8.22 -3.03 3.55
N GLY A 32 9.50 -3.24 3.25
CA GLY A 32 10.47 -3.89 4.14
C GLY A 32 10.88 -2.98 5.31
N THR A 33 9.91 -2.45 6.02
CA THR A 33 10.08 -1.62 7.23
C THR A 33 8.96 -1.95 8.21
N GLY A 34 9.33 -2.19 9.44
CA GLY A 34 8.41 -2.51 10.52
C GLY A 34 8.92 -2.05 11.88
N SER A 35 8.33 -2.53 12.96
CA SER A 35 8.68 -2.07 14.31
C SER A 35 10.13 -2.39 14.71
N ARG A 36 10.78 -3.35 14.07
CA ARG A 36 12.20 -3.65 14.29
C ARG A 36 13.13 -2.50 13.87
N ASP A 37 12.71 -1.70 12.90
CA ASP A 37 13.50 -0.60 12.36
C ASP A 37 13.35 0.69 13.18
N GLU A 38 12.51 0.67 14.20
CA GLU A 38 12.26 1.81 15.08
C GLU A 38 13.35 1.93 16.14
N THR A 39 13.79 3.16 16.38
CA THR A 39 14.59 3.46 17.55
C THR A 39 13.71 3.49 18.80
N ARG A 40 14.31 3.44 20.00
CA ARG A 40 13.56 3.50 21.26
C ARG A 40 12.67 4.75 21.37
N ALA A 41 13.09 5.86 20.79
CA ALA A 41 12.31 7.11 20.75
C ALA A 41 11.17 7.08 19.71
N GLN A 42 11.18 6.13 18.78
CA GLN A 42 10.23 5.98 17.68
C GLN A 42 9.29 4.79 17.86
N MET A 43 9.31 4.14 19.01
CA MET A 43 8.48 2.95 19.26
C MET A 43 7.00 3.24 19.03
N GLY A 44 6.37 2.41 18.18
CA GLY A 44 4.97 2.55 17.77
C GLY A 44 4.73 3.46 16.57
N LEU A 45 5.78 4.06 16.00
CA LEU A 45 5.66 4.99 14.87
C LEU A 45 5.11 4.30 13.62
N SER A 46 5.59 3.10 13.29
CA SER A 46 5.13 2.35 12.12
C SER A 46 3.63 2.03 12.22
N HIS A 47 3.16 1.61 13.38
CA HIS A 47 1.75 1.34 13.64
C HIS A 47 0.90 2.63 13.59
N MET A 48 1.39 3.72 14.15
CA MET A 48 0.72 5.01 14.08
C MET A 48 0.61 5.51 12.62
N LEU A 49 1.66 5.36 11.83
CA LEU A 49 1.65 5.74 10.42
C LEU A 49 0.66 4.91 9.60
N GLU A 50 0.54 3.62 9.89
CA GLU A 50 -0.49 2.75 9.30
C GLU A 50 -1.89 3.33 9.55
N HIS A 51 -2.22 3.65 10.81
CA HIS A 51 -3.50 4.27 11.14
C HIS A 51 -3.70 5.62 10.45
N MET A 52 -2.66 6.44 10.38
CA MET A 52 -2.72 7.76 9.76
C MET A 52 -2.90 7.71 8.25
N ALA A 53 -2.49 6.64 7.58
CA ALA A 53 -2.69 6.45 6.15
C ALA A 53 -4.17 6.50 5.77
N PHE A 54 -5.04 5.94 6.61
CA PHE A 54 -6.49 5.87 6.38
C PHE A 54 -7.26 7.11 6.85
N LYS A 55 -6.60 8.13 7.43
CA LYS A 55 -7.25 9.36 7.89
C LYS A 55 -7.53 10.38 6.79
N GLY A 56 -7.24 10.03 5.55
CA GLY A 56 -7.47 10.87 4.38
C GLY A 56 -6.18 11.35 3.73
N THR A 57 -6.32 11.84 2.53
CA THR A 57 -5.27 12.36 1.67
C THR A 57 -5.55 13.82 1.31
N ALA A 58 -4.71 14.43 0.50
CA ALA A 58 -4.94 15.80 0.02
C ALA A 58 -6.21 15.92 -0.86
N THR A 59 -6.63 14.84 -1.50
CA THR A 59 -7.73 14.82 -2.48
C THR A 59 -8.95 14.03 -2.05
N ARG A 60 -8.85 13.19 -1.02
CA ARG A 60 -9.94 12.34 -0.52
C ARG A 60 -9.93 12.28 1.00
N SER A 61 -11.07 12.52 1.61
CA SER A 61 -11.28 12.28 3.04
C SER A 61 -11.25 10.77 3.36
N ALA A 62 -11.04 10.43 4.63
CA ALA A 62 -11.13 9.04 5.10
C ALA A 62 -12.46 8.38 4.71
N ARG A 63 -13.56 9.13 4.84
CA ARG A 63 -14.90 8.69 4.48
C ARG A 63 -15.02 8.41 2.98
N GLN A 64 -14.50 9.29 2.12
CA GLN A 64 -14.53 9.11 0.68
C GLN A 64 -13.74 7.87 0.25
N ILE A 65 -12.57 7.62 0.85
CA ILE A 65 -11.78 6.42 0.57
C ILE A 65 -12.59 5.15 0.91
N ALA A 66 -13.23 5.12 2.08
CA ALA A 66 -14.06 3.99 2.49
C ALA A 66 -15.27 3.82 1.54
N GLU A 67 -16.00 4.89 1.26
CA GLU A 67 -17.18 4.85 0.39
C GLU A 67 -16.83 4.41 -1.03
N GLU A 68 -15.72 4.87 -1.61
CA GLU A 68 -15.31 4.50 -2.96
C GLU A 68 -14.99 3.00 -3.08
N ILE A 69 -14.26 2.44 -2.11
CA ILE A 69 -13.91 1.01 -2.16
C ILE A 69 -15.10 0.12 -1.82
N GLU A 70 -15.95 0.53 -0.89
CA GLU A 70 -17.16 -0.21 -0.50
C GLU A 70 -18.23 -0.19 -1.61
N ALA A 71 -18.36 0.92 -2.34
CA ALA A 71 -19.32 1.07 -3.44
C ALA A 71 -19.10 0.04 -4.56
N VAL A 72 -17.86 -0.40 -4.77
CA VAL A 72 -17.51 -1.43 -5.76
C VAL A 72 -17.37 -2.83 -5.12
N GLY A 73 -17.81 -3.00 -3.87
CA GLY A 73 -17.70 -4.27 -3.16
C GLY A 73 -16.27 -4.67 -2.83
N GLY A 74 -15.36 -3.72 -2.82
CA GLY A 74 -13.95 -3.94 -2.51
C GLY A 74 -13.65 -3.89 -1.02
N TYR A 75 -12.41 -4.23 -0.71
CA TYR A 75 -11.87 -4.22 0.65
C TYR A 75 -10.43 -3.69 0.61
N LEU A 76 -10.09 -2.79 1.50
CA LEU A 76 -8.76 -2.19 1.63
C LEU A 76 -8.33 -2.23 3.10
N ASN A 77 -7.14 -2.74 3.35
CA ASN A 77 -6.61 -2.82 4.71
C ASN A 77 -5.08 -2.75 4.71
N ALA A 78 -4.51 -2.62 5.90
CA ALA A 78 -3.08 -2.67 6.13
C ALA A 78 -2.75 -3.40 7.43
N TYR A 79 -1.52 -3.84 7.57
CA TYR A 79 -0.96 -4.31 8.83
C TYR A 79 0.51 -3.94 8.94
N THR A 80 0.95 -3.75 10.19
CA THR A 80 2.36 -3.54 10.54
C THR A 80 2.83 -4.72 11.38
N SER A 81 3.96 -5.31 10.96
CA SER A 81 4.66 -6.37 11.70
C SER A 81 6.02 -5.86 12.19
N ARG A 82 6.82 -6.77 12.73
CA ARG A 82 8.19 -6.43 13.14
C ARG A 82 9.09 -6.09 11.96
N GLU A 83 8.91 -6.73 10.83
CA GLU A 83 9.82 -6.67 9.68
C GLU A 83 9.26 -5.95 8.47
N GLN A 84 7.94 -5.81 8.39
CA GLN A 84 7.29 -5.23 7.23
C GLN A 84 5.98 -4.54 7.56
N THR A 85 5.61 -3.60 6.71
CA THR A 85 4.28 -3.00 6.66
C THR A 85 3.66 -3.37 5.32
N ALA A 86 2.43 -3.83 5.32
CA ALA A 86 1.72 -4.24 4.11
C ALA A 86 0.40 -3.50 3.96
N PHE A 87 0.10 -3.10 2.75
CA PHE A 87 -1.18 -2.56 2.31
C PHE A 87 -1.75 -3.53 1.29
N HIS A 88 -3.01 -3.92 1.45
CA HIS A 88 -3.65 -4.83 0.51
C HIS A 88 -5.10 -4.45 0.24
N ALA A 89 -5.53 -4.73 -0.97
CA ALA A 89 -6.90 -4.54 -1.42
C ALA A 89 -7.40 -5.80 -2.10
N ARG A 90 -8.67 -6.14 -1.89
CA ARG A 90 -9.41 -7.10 -2.69
C ARG A 90 -10.49 -6.35 -3.44
N ILE A 91 -10.59 -6.59 -4.71
CA ILE A 91 -11.47 -5.82 -5.59
C ILE A 91 -11.93 -6.68 -6.77
N LEU A 92 -13.04 -6.31 -7.38
CA LEU A 92 -13.48 -6.95 -8.62
C LEU A 92 -12.57 -6.52 -9.79
N LYS A 93 -12.41 -7.39 -10.75
CA LYS A 93 -11.56 -7.20 -11.93
C LYS A 93 -11.77 -5.88 -12.67
N PRO A 94 -13.02 -5.41 -12.90
CA PRO A 94 -13.25 -4.12 -13.58
C PRO A 94 -12.74 -2.91 -12.80
N ASP A 95 -12.59 -3.02 -11.46
CA ASP A 95 -12.27 -1.92 -10.56
C ASP A 95 -10.82 -1.93 -10.05
N VAL A 96 -9.97 -2.76 -10.66
CA VAL A 96 -8.54 -2.87 -10.28
C VAL A 96 -7.83 -1.51 -10.33
N ALA A 97 -8.16 -0.68 -11.33
CA ALA A 97 -7.57 0.66 -11.44
C ALA A 97 -7.91 1.56 -10.24
N LEU A 98 -9.14 1.47 -9.71
CA LEU A 98 -9.54 2.17 -8.48
C LEU A 98 -8.74 1.67 -7.27
N GLY A 99 -8.60 0.36 -7.12
CA GLY A 99 -7.82 -0.24 -6.03
C GLY A 99 -6.36 0.22 -6.05
N LEU A 100 -5.74 0.25 -7.21
CA LEU A 100 -4.36 0.74 -7.39
C LEU A 100 -4.24 2.24 -7.07
N GLU A 101 -5.21 3.05 -7.52
CA GLU A 101 -5.22 4.48 -7.25
C GLU A 101 -5.34 4.79 -5.75
N LEU A 102 -6.27 4.14 -5.05
CA LEU A 102 -6.44 4.31 -3.62
C LEU A 102 -5.19 3.88 -2.85
N MET A 103 -4.59 2.76 -3.22
CA MET A 103 -3.35 2.27 -2.62
C MET A 103 -2.19 3.25 -2.85
N ARG A 104 -2.05 3.78 -4.05
CA ARG A 104 -1.07 4.83 -4.37
C ARG A 104 -1.22 6.05 -3.47
N LEU A 105 -2.45 6.53 -3.29
CA LEU A 105 -2.74 7.70 -2.44
C LEU A 105 -2.38 7.46 -0.97
N LEU A 106 -2.68 6.26 -0.44
CA LEU A 106 -2.31 5.90 0.93
C LEU A 106 -0.79 5.92 1.11
N LEU A 107 -0.05 5.36 0.17
CA LEU A 107 1.41 5.34 0.22
C LEU A 107 2.03 6.74 0.10
N GLN A 108 1.46 7.60 -0.74
CA GLN A 108 1.85 9.01 -0.82
C GLN A 108 1.59 9.76 0.50
N ARG A 109 0.44 9.48 1.13
CA ARG A 109 0.13 10.07 2.44
C ARG A 109 1.13 9.67 3.50
N LEU A 110 1.47 8.38 3.57
CA LEU A 110 2.50 7.89 4.50
C LEU A 110 3.81 8.64 4.34
N GLN A 111 4.26 8.85 3.11
CA GLN A 111 5.48 9.57 2.85
C GLN A 111 5.42 11.02 3.35
N SER A 112 4.27 11.70 3.18
CA SER A 112 4.09 13.08 3.62
C SER A 112 4.08 13.25 5.14
N LEU A 113 3.81 12.17 5.89
CA LEU A 113 3.73 12.18 7.35
C LEU A 113 5.08 11.93 8.03
N GLN A 114 6.10 11.50 7.28
CA GLN A 114 7.40 11.19 7.86
C GLN A 114 8.27 12.44 7.98
N PRO A 115 8.78 12.75 9.18
CA PRO A 115 9.68 13.88 9.39
C PRO A 115 11.05 13.65 8.70
N THR A 116 11.45 12.39 8.53
CA THR A 116 12.64 11.99 7.77
C THR A 116 12.27 10.78 6.92
N PRO A 117 12.35 10.86 5.60
CA PRO A 117 11.98 9.74 4.77
C PRO A 117 12.93 8.57 5.01
N THR A 118 12.39 7.44 5.46
CA THR A 118 13.16 6.21 5.48
C THR A 118 13.48 5.81 4.05
N LYS A 119 14.72 5.42 3.79
CA LYS A 119 15.20 5.04 2.44
C LYS A 119 14.24 4.08 1.71
N ASN A 120 13.62 3.18 2.45
CA ASN A 120 12.73 2.16 1.90
C ASN A 120 11.38 2.72 1.44
N LEU A 121 10.79 3.68 2.16
CA LEU A 121 9.55 4.35 1.75
C LEU A 121 9.78 5.36 0.62
N GLN A 122 10.92 6.06 0.61
CA GLN A 122 11.33 6.88 -0.52
C GLN A 122 11.53 6.05 -1.80
N LEU A 123 12.11 4.87 -1.66
CA LEU A 123 12.25 3.94 -2.78
C LEU A 123 10.88 3.52 -3.30
N LEU A 124 9.94 3.19 -2.44
CA LEU A 124 8.59 2.79 -2.82
C LEU A 124 7.84 3.93 -3.54
N TYR A 125 7.90 5.16 -3.02
CA TYR A 125 7.26 6.32 -3.64
C TYR A 125 7.83 6.64 -5.02
N ARG A 126 9.15 6.68 -5.15
CA ARG A 126 9.80 6.86 -6.46
C ARG A 126 9.42 5.77 -7.45
N ARG A 127 9.00 4.61 -6.95
CA ARG A 127 8.61 3.44 -7.73
C ARG A 127 7.15 3.46 -8.17
N LEU A 128 6.27 4.16 -7.43
CA LEU A 128 4.85 4.31 -7.74
C LEU A 128 4.51 5.61 -8.49
N SER A 129 5.47 6.51 -8.66
CA SER A 129 5.30 7.82 -9.30
C SER A 129 5.54 7.82 -10.81
N LEU A 130 5.56 6.66 -11.45
CA LEU A 130 5.72 6.51 -12.89
C LEU A 130 4.38 6.43 -13.60
#